data_3e658e6e1fed62253f75525836ce41b0
#
_entry.id   3e658e6e1fed62253f75525836ce41b0
#
_cell.length_a   1.000
_cell.length_b   1.000
_cell.length_c   1.000
_cell.angle_alpha   90.00
_cell.angle_beta   90.00
_cell.angle_gamma   90.00
#
_symmetry.space_group_name_H-M   'P 1'
#
loop_
_entity.id
_entity.type
_entity.pdbx_description
1 polymer ?
#
loop_
_entity_poly.entity_id
_entity_poly.type
_entity_poly.pdbx_seq_one_letter_code
_entity_poly.pdbx_strand_id
1 'polypeptide(L)'
;MVIQPELISIDQISDILGDVFAESTCAADSESDLSIEIPVCYDPCLGLDLKSVSDLTDLSVEELIDAHCSRDYRVLATGFVPGFAYLGETDQRIHLPRRHEPRTRVPAGSVAIAENQTVVYPRETPGGWHIIGRMPGSIVSLGEQSIDAKLSIGMSVRFKSISIDEFSQIEETNAPH
;
A
#
# COMPACT_ATOMS: atom_id res chain seq x y z
N MET A 1 14.29 -7.00 -46.79
CA MET A 1 14.99 -5.83 -46.16
C MET A 1 14.90 -6.05 -44.66
N VAL A 2 16.00 -6.49 -44.05
CA VAL A 2 16.03 -6.79 -42.60
C VAL A 2 16.37 -5.48 -41.91
N ILE A 3 15.43 -4.95 -41.09
CA ILE A 3 15.66 -3.80 -40.25
C ILE A 3 16.49 -4.30 -39.07
N GLN A 4 17.75 -3.90 -38.99
CA GLN A 4 18.57 -4.11 -37.80
C GLN A 4 18.10 -3.11 -36.73
N PRO A 5 17.79 -3.56 -35.50
CA PRO A 5 17.55 -2.64 -34.40
C PRO A 5 18.86 -1.87 -34.09
N GLU A 6 18.82 -0.56 -34.15
CA GLU A 6 19.93 0.25 -33.69
C GLU A 6 20.12 0.01 -32.19
N LEU A 7 21.31 -0.44 -31.82
CA LEU A 7 21.71 -0.62 -30.42
C LEU A 7 21.94 0.77 -29.81
N ILE A 8 21.06 1.17 -28.92
CA ILE A 8 21.23 2.40 -28.12
C ILE A 8 22.49 2.22 -27.26
N SER A 9 23.42 3.17 -27.32
CA SER A 9 24.63 3.13 -26.51
C SER A 9 24.33 3.43 -25.03
N ILE A 10 25.19 2.97 -24.13
CA ILE A 10 25.05 3.25 -22.68
C ILE A 10 25.06 4.76 -22.40
N ASP A 11 25.81 5.53 -23.17
CA ASP A 11 25.87 7.00 -23.03
C ASP A 11 24.53 7.65 -23.41
N GLN A 12 23.88 7.18 -24.49
CA GLN A 12 22.55 7.65 -24.89
C GLN A 12 21.47 7.29 -23.86
N ILE A 13 21.58 6.13 -23.22
CA ILE A 13 20.69 5.74 -22.11
C ILE A 13 20.92 6.65 -20.91
N SER A 14 22.17 6.97 -20.60
CA SER A 14 22.57 7.85 -19.50
C SER A 14 22.04 9.28 -19.69
N ASP A 15 22.12 9.80 -20.90
CA ASP A 15 21.59 11.12 -21.25
C ASP A 15 20.06 11.18 -21.16
N ILE A 16 19.37 10.17 -21.70
CA ILE A 16 17.90 10.06 -21.62
C ILE A 16 17.45 9.94 -20.15
N LEU A 17 18.15 9.16 -19.33
CA LEU A 17 17.85 9.05 -17.90
C LEU A 17 18.14 10.37 -17.17
N GLY A 18 19.23 11.06 -17.52
CA GLY A 18 19.56 12.37 -16.97
C GLY A 18 18.47 13.41 -17.22
N ASP A 19 17.95 13.48 -18.44
CA ASP A 19 16.85 14.37 -18.81
C ASP A 19 15.53 14.01 -18.09
N VAL A 20 15.20 12.74 -18.01
CA VAL A 20 14.00 12.27 -17.29
C VAL A 20 14.09 12.57 -15.79
N PHE A 21 15.27 12.40 -15.18
CA PHE A 21 15.47 12.76 -13.76
C PHE A 21 15.46 14.27 -13.53
N ALA A 22 15.98 15.07 -14.48
CA ALA A 22 15.95 16.53 -14.39
C ALA A 22 14.50 17.08 -14.49
N GLU A 23 13.66 16.51 -15.34
CA GLU A 23 12.23 16.85 -15.40
C GLU A 23 11.44 16.38 -14.17
N SER A 24 11.82 15.23 -13.58
CA SER A 24 11.17 14.71 -12.37
C SER A 24 11.45 15.54 -11.11
N THR A 25 12.59 16.26 -11.05
CA THR A 25 12.91 17.10 -9.89
C THR A 25 12.13 18.41 -9.85
N CYS A 26 11.53 18.84 -10.96
CA CYS A 26 10.65 20.03 -10.98
C CYS A 26 9.20 19.76 -10.55
N ALA A 27 8.80 18.49 -10.35
CA ALA A 27 7.44 18.13 -9.92
C ALA A 27 7.31 17.89 -8.40
N ALA A 28 8.38 18.10 -7.62
CA ALA A 28 8.42 17.75 -6.19
C ALA A 28 7.90 18.84 -5.24
N ASP A 29 7.50 20.01 -5.71
CA ASP A 29 7.12 21.16 -4.87
C ASP A 29 5.62 21.51 -4.89
N SER A 30 4.74 20.64 -5.35
CA SER A 30 3.34 20.70 -4.94
C SER A 30 3.16 19.69 -3.81
N GLU A 31 3.38 20.13 -2.56
CA GLU A 31 2.79 19.47 -1.39
C GLU A 31 1.29 19.37 -1.68
N SER A 32 0.85 18.18 -2.11
CA SER A 32 -0.58 17.92 -2.13
C SER A 32 -0.99 17.85 -0.65
N ASP A 33 -1.62 18.90 -0.16
CA ASP A 33 -2.25 19.02 1.17
C ASP A 33 -3.34 17.96 1.39
N LEU A 34 -3.45 17.01 0.47
CA LEU A 34 -4.40 15.92 0.50
C LEU A 34 -3.93 14.85 1.47
N SER A 35 -4.58 14.80 2.60
CA SER A 35 -4.42 13.73 3.59
C SER A 35 -5.69 12.89 3.66
N ILE A 36 -5.54 11.58 3.84
CA ILE A 36 -6.64 10.65 4.05
C ILE A 36 -6.40 9.79 5.28
N GLU A 37 -7.44 9.62 6.10
CA GLU A 37 -7.44 8.65 7.20
C GLU A 37 -8.10 7.36 6.72
N ILE A 38 -7.41 6.22 6.91
CA ILE A 38 -7.88 4.89 6.52
C ILE A 38 -8.18 4.10 7.81
N PRO A 39 -9.46 3.79 8.08
CA PRO A 39 -9.81 2.92 9.19
C PRO A 39 -9.36 1.48 8.91
N VAL A 40 -8.76 0.84 9.91
CA VAL A 40 -8.24 -0.53 9.80
C VAL A 40 -8.61 -1.33 11.05
N CYS A 41 -9.23 -2.46 10.84
CA CYS A 41 -9.45 -3.44 11.90
C CYS A 41 -8.28 -4.43 11.95
N TYR A 42 -7.61 -4.48 13.12
CA TYR A 42 -6.49 -5.38 13.39
C TYR A 42 -6.92 -6.62 14.18
N ASP A 43 -8.16 -7.07 13.99
CA ASP A 43 -8.60 -8.32 14.57
C ASP A 43 -7.88 -9.52 13.91
N PRO A 44 -7.49 -10.56 14.67
CA PRO A 44 -6.81 -11.75 14.14
C PRO A 44 -7.58 -12.46 13.02
N CYS A 45 -8.90 -12.35 12.95
CA CYS A 45 -9.69 -12.91 11.85
C CYS A 45 -9.50 -12.15 10.52
N LEU A 46 -9.05 -10.91 10.57
CA LEU A 46 -8.78 -10.04 9.42
C LEU A 46 -7.28 -9.84 9.17
N GLY A 47 -6.49 -9.71 10.24
CA GLY A 47 -5.03 -9.62 10.21
C GLY A 47 -4.38 -11.00 10.26
N LEU A 48 -4.43 -11.74 9.15
CA LEU A 48 -4.04 -13.16 9.07
C LEU A 48 -2.62 -13.46 9.54
N ASP A 49 -1.73 -12.48 9.52
CA ASP A 49 -0.34 -12.61 9.98
C ASP A 49 -0.05 -11.77 11.22
N LEU A 50 -1.04 -11.08 11.79
CA LEU A 50 -0.85 -10.14 12.90
C LEU A 50 -0.09 -10.78 14.07
N LYS A 51 -0.51 -11.98 14.49
CA LYS A 51 0.16 -12.72 15.56
C LYS A 51 1.58 -13.15 15.18
N SER A 52 1.77 -13.66 13.96
CA SER A 52 3.12 -14.09 13.52
C SER A 52 4.07 -12.90 13.36
N VAL A 53 3.58 -11.73 12.93
CA VAL A 53 4.38 -10.50 12.88
C VAL A 53 4.75 -10.05 14.29
N SER A 54 3.82 -10.06 15.23
CA SER A 54 4.06 -9.79 16.66
C SER A 54 5.19 -10.69 17.19
N ASP A 55 5.13 -12.00 16.93
CA ASP A 55 6.17 -12.96 17.36
C ASP A 55 7.53 -12.71 16.67
N LEU A 56 7.54 -12.35 15.39
CA LEU A 56 8.76 -12.12 14.62
C LEU A 56 9.46 -10.78 14.97
N THR A 57 8.69 -9.80 15.43
CA THR A 57 9.21 -8.47 15.80
C THR A 57 9.48 -8.32 17.29
N ASP A 58 9.12 -9.34 18.09
CA ASP A 58 9.20 -9.30 19.57
C ASP A 58 8.38 -8.15 20.18
N LEU A 59 7.28 -7.75 19.50
CA LEU A 59 6.33 -6.75 19.96
C LEU A 59 5.02 -7.40 20.38
N SER A 60 4.33 -6.84 21.35
CA SER A 60 2.92 -7.17 21.57
C SER A 60 2.07 -6.74 20.36
N VAL A 61 0.88 -7.30 20.22
CA VAL A 61 -0.05 -6.92 19.15
C VAL A 61 -0.40 -5.44 19.24
N GLU A 62 -0.60 -4.93 20.44
CA GLU A 62 -0.89 -3.51 20.72
C GLU A 62 0.26 -2.61 20.27
N GLU A 63 1.50 -2.96 20.64
CA GLU A 63 2.71 -2.20 20.22
C GLU A 63 2.91 -2.21 18.70
N LEU A 64 2.57 -3.33 18.04
CA LEU A 64 2.63 -3.44 16.59
C LEU A 64 1.58 -2.52 15.93
N ILE A 65 0.35 -2.52 16.43
CA ILE A 65 -0.72 -1.64 15.96
C ILE A 65 -0.33 -0.17 16.16
N ASP A 66 0.17 0.18 17.35
CA ASP A 66 0.63 1.53 17.64
C ASP A 66 1.78 1.94 16.71
N ALA A 67 2.76 1.07 16.47
CA ALA A 67 3.86 1.34 15.54
C ALA A 67 3.36 1.59 14.12
N HIS A 68 2.32 0.88 13.68
CA HIS A 68 1.73 1.08 12.36
C HIS A 68 0.83 2.32 12.28
N CYS A 69 0.10 2.69 13.34
CA CYS A 69 -0.83 3.82 13.35
C CYS A 69 -0.21 5.16 13.75
N SER A 70 0.99 5.16 14.35
CA SER A 70 1.60 6.34 15.00
C SER A 70 2.13 7.41 14.06
N ARG A 71 2.15 7.16 12.75
CA ARG A 71 2.79 8.05 11.75
C ARG A 71 1.94 8.30 10.52
N ASP A 72 2.27 9.38 9.82
CA ASP A 72 1.75 9.66 8.51
C ASP A 72 2.65 8.98 7.46
N TYR A 73 2.03 8.32 6.53
CA TYR A 73 2.68 7.65 5.41
C TYR A 73 2.54 8.49 4.14
N ARG A 74 3.58 8.57 3.34
CA ARG A 74 3.48 9.16 2.01
C ARG A 74 3.30 8.06 0.96
N VAL A 75 2.41 8.28 0.00
CA VAL A 75 2.30 7.44 -1.18
C VAL A 75 3.54 7.65 -2.05
N LEU A 76 4.42 6.65 -2.10
CA LEU A 76 5.70 6.71 -2.83
C LEU A 76 5.55 6.33 -4.29
N ALA A 77 4.71 5.34 -4.55
CA ALA A 77 4.47 4.82 -5.90
C ALA A 77 3.08 4.19 -5.98
N THR A 78 2.54 4.13 -7.20
CA THR A 78 1.35 3.35 -7.54
C THR A 78 1.69 2.36 -8.64
N GLY A 79 1.06 1.17 -8.65
CA GLY A 79 1.33 0.16 -9.67
C GLY A 79 0.94 -1.25 -9.24
N PHE A 80 1.34 -2.27 -9.97
CA PHE A 80 0.96 -3.66 -9.83
C PHE A 80 -0.48 -3.93 -10.27
N VAL A 81 -1.47 -3.30 -9.65
CA VAL A 81 -2.88 -3.30 -10.10
C VAL A 81 -3.48 -1.91 -9.86
N PRO A 82 -4.54 -1.51 -10.59
CA PRO A 82 -5.19 -0.22 -10.36
C PRO A 82 -5.58 -0.03 -8.88
N GLY A 83 -5.22 1.13 -8.32
CA GLY A 83 -5.48 1.49 -6.92
C GLY A 83 -4.49 0.92 -5.90
N PHE A 84 -3.49 0.14 -6.32
CA PHE A 84 -2.45 -0.34 -5.41
C PHE A 84 -1.41 0.76 -5.21
N ALA A 85 -1.23 1.18 -3.96
CA ALA A 85 -0.30 2.22 -3.56
C ALA A 85 0.71 1.69 -2.56
N TYR A 86 1.98 2.01 -2.80
CA TYR A 86 3.09 1.72 -1.89
C TYR A 86 3.29 2.91 -0.97
N LEU A 87 3.14 2.68 0.32
CA LEU A 87 3.22 3.69 1.38
C LEU A 87 4.51 3.48 2.17
N GLY A 88 5.30 4.48 2.32
CA GLY A 88 6.56 4.45 3.08
C GLY A 88 6.65 5.62 4.07
N GLU A 89 7.53 5.53 5.07
CA GLU A 89 8.19 4.35 5.61
C GLU A 89 7.50 3.90 6.90
N THR A 90 7.44 2.60 7.15
CA THR A 90 6.94 2.07 8.42
C THR A 90 7.93 2.33 9.56
N ASP A 91 7.51 2.13 10.80
CA ASP A 91 8.41 2.12 11.96
C ASP A 91 9.41 0.97 11.82
N GLN A 92 10.68 1.24 12.12
CA GLN A 92 11.77 0.23 12.00
C GLN A 92 11.52 -1.03 12.81
N ARG A 93 10.79 -0.92 13.93
CA ARG A 93 10.44 -2.06 14.78
C ARG A 93 9.56 -3.11 14.08
N ILE A 94 8.83 -2.73 13.03
CA ILE A 94 7.95 -3.61 12.26
C ILE A 94 8.48 -3.92 10.85
N HIS A 95 9.77 -3.66 10.57
CA HIS A 95 10.39 -4.03 9.31
C HIS A 95 10.60 -5.54 9.26
N LEU A 96 10.01 -6.20 8.28
CA LEU A 96 10.14 -7.63 8.04
C LEU A 96 10.32 -7.91 6.55
N PRO A 97 11.14 -8.89 6.16
CA PRO A 97 11.21 -9.32 4.77
C PRO A 97 9.85 -9.86 4.33
N ARG A 98 9.62 -9.93 3.03
CA ARG A 98 8.43 -10.60 2.48
C ARG A 98 8.34 -12.03 2.99
N ARG A 99 7.12 -12.55 3.04
CA ARG A 99 6.86 -13.96 3.37
C ARG A 99 7.62 -14.88 2.41
N HIS A 100 8.20 -15.93 2.96
CA HIS A 100 8.88 -16.95 2.15
C HIS A 100 7.92 -17.63 1.15
N GLU A 101 6.68 -17.88 1.59
CA GLU A 101 5.62 -18.45 0.75
C GLU A 101 4.52 -17.39 0.51
N PRO A 102 4.45 -16.81 -0.70
CA PRO A 102 3.38 -15.91 -1.06
C PRO A 102 2.01 -16.61 -1.04
N ARG A 103 0.97 -15.88 -0.64
CA ARG A 103 -0.41 -16.36 -0.76
C ARG A 103 -0.87 -16.26 -2.20
N THR A 104 -1.60 -17.26 -2.65
CA THR A 104 -2.27 -17.23 -3.96
C THR A 104 -3.44 -16.25 -4.00
N ARG A 105 -4.02 -15.94 -2.83
CA ARG A 105 -5.18 -15.06 -2.66
C ARG A 105 -5.02 -14.23 -1.39
N VAL A 106 -4.87 -12.92 -1.56
CA VAL A 106 -4.93 -11.91 -0.52
C VAL A 106 -6.25 -11.18 -0.69
N PRO A 107 -7.15 -11.16 0.31
CA PRO A 107 -8.46 -10.52 0.18
C PRO A 107 -8.34 -9.01 -0.10
N ALA A 108 -9.33 -8.45 -0.80
CA ALA A 108 -9.47 -7.00 -0.95
C ALA A 108 -9.56 -6.31 0.42
N GLY A 109 -9.08 -5.08 0.51
CA GLY A 109 -9.01 -4.31 1.76
C GLY A 109 -7.91 -4.74 2.71
N SER A 110 -7.19 -5.86 2.47
CA SER A 110 -6.09 -6.29 3.34
C SER A 110 -5.03 -5.20 3.46
N VAL A 111 -4.68 -4.85 4.70
CA VAL A 111 -3.55 -3.98 5.04
C VAL A 111 -2.36 -4.85 5.36
N ALA A 112 -1.24 -4.63 4.70
CA ALA A 112 -0.09 -5.50 4.81
C ALA A 112 1.23 -4.73 4.81
N ILE A 113 2.25 -5.33 5.46
CA ILE A 113 3.60 -4.78 5.56
C ILE A 113 4.63 -5.73 4.96
N ALA A 114 5.68 -5.16 4.40
CA ALA A 114 6.91 -5.85 4.01
C ALA A 114 8.03 -4.84 3.84
N GLU A 115 9.26 -5.25 4.14
CA GLU A 115 10.43 -4.36 4.14
C GLU A 115 10.18 -3.14 5.05
N ASN A 116 10.24 -1.94 4.52
CA ASN A 116 9.92 -0.69 5.20
C ASN A 116 8.62 -0.05 4.70
N GLN A 117 7.73 -0.81 4.07
CA GLN A 117 6.53 -0.29 3.43
C GLN A 117 5.25 -0.94 3.95
N THR A 118 4.14 -0.22 3.79
CA THR A 118 2.78 -0.72 4.00
C THR A 118 1.93 -0.49 2.76
N VAL A 119 0.91 -1.31 2.58
CA VAL A 119 -0.01 -1.25 1.42
C VAL A 119 -1.43 -1.60 1.84
N VAL A 120 -2.39 -1.14 1.03
CA VAL A 120 -3.77 -1.65 1.06
C VAL A 120 -4.04 -2.36 -0.26
N TYR A 121 -4.49 -3.60 -0.21
CA TYR A 121 -4.86 -4.37 -1.39
C TYR A 121 -6.20 -3.90 -1.94
N PRO A 122 -6.28 -3.27 -3.14
CA PRO A 122 -7.52 -2.71 -3.67
C PRO A 122 -8.51 -3.78 -4.12
N ARG A 123 -8.02 -4.97 -4.44
CA ARG A 123 -8.79 -6.15 -4.86
C ARG A 123 -8.07 -7.43 -4.46
N GLU A 124 -8.76 -8.56 -4.57
CA GLU A 124 -8.13 -9.85 -4.36
C GLU A 124 -7.04 -10.12 -5.41
N THR A 125 -5.82 -10.40 -4.93
CA THR A 125 -4.64 -10.71 -5.76
C THR A 125 -3.70 -11.66 -5.02
N PRO A 126 -2.78 -12.36 -5.71
CA PRO A 126 -1.66 -13.00 -5.04
C PRO A 126 -0.77 -11.97 -4.33
N GLY A 127 -0.09 -12.36 -3.25
CA GLY A 127 0.82 -11.47 -2.54
C GLY A 127 1.65 -12.14 -1.46
N GLY A 128 2.86 -11.61 -1.26
CA GLY A 128 3.83 -12.13 -0.28
C GLY A 128 4.06 -11.21 0.92
N TRP A 129 3.18 -10.23 1.15
CA TRP A 129 3.27 -9.32 2.29
C TRP A 129 2.54 -9.89 3.51
N HIS A 130 2.93 -9.46 4.70
CA HIS A 130 2.32 -9.88 5.96
C HIS A 130 1.04 -9.09 6.19
N ILE A 131 -0.10 -9.77 6.20
CA ILE A 131 -1.42 -9.16 6.41
C ILE A 131 -1.61 -8.91 7.91
N ILE A 132 -1.64 -7.63 8.32
CA ILE A 132 -1.77 -7.21 9.71
C ILE A 132 -3.18 -6.73 10.08
N GLY A 133 -4.02 -6.42 9.08
CA GLY A 133 -5.38 -5.95 9.31
C GLY A 133 -6.17 -5.84 8.02
N ARG A 134 -7.38 -5.26 8.11
CA ARG A 134 -8.23 -5.00 6.95
C ARG A 134 -8.95 -3.65 7.08
N MET A 135 -8.99 -2.93 5.99
CA MET A 135 -9.79 -1.74 5.79
C MET A 135 -11.22 -2.14 5.39
N PRO A 136 -12.30 -1.57 5.95
CA PRO A 136 -13.66 -1.78 5.47
C PRO A 136 -13.90 -1.03 4.15
N GLY A 137 -14.74 -1.61 3.30
CA GLY A 137 -15.09 -1.05 2.00
C GLY A 137 -13.95 -1.15 0.97
N SER A 138 -13.86 -0.17 0.07
CA SER A 138 -12.92 -0.17 -1.05
C SER A 138 -12.11 1.10 -1.14
N ILE A 139 -10.80 0.97 -1.44
CA ILE A 139 -9.90 2.08 -1.72
C ILE A 139 -9.99 2.55 -3.19
N VAL A 140 -10.72 1.81 -4.01
CA VAL A 140 -11.03 2.16 -5.39
C VAL A 140 -12.53 2.31 -5.57
N SER A 141 -12.95 3.24 -6.41
CA SER A 141 -14.32 3.38 -6.88
C SER A 141 -14.39 2.96 -8.33
N LEU A 142 -15.42 2.17 -8.68
CA LEU A 142 -15.67 1.78 -10.06
C LEU A 142 -16.60 2.85 -10.67
N GLY A 143 -16.06 3.71 -11.52
CA GLY A 143 -16.85 4.58 -12.39
C GLY A 143 -17.32 3.82 -13.65
N GLU A 144 -18.26 4.39 -14.41
CA GLU A 144 -18.81 3.74 -15.62
C GLU A 144 -17.73 3.49 -16.70
N GLN A 145 -16.64 4.26 -16.70
CA GLN A 145 -15.56 4.16 -17.70
C GLN A 145 -14.14 4.22 -17.10
N SER A 146 -14.01 4.35 -15.77
CA SER A 146 -12.71 4.49 -15.10
C SER A 146 -12.71 3.82 -13.73
N ILE A 147 -11.51 3.45 -13.29
CA ILE A 147 -11.25 3.04 -11.91
C ILE A 147 -10.61 4.22 -11.21
N ASP A 148 -11.33 4.85 -10.30
CA ASP A 148 -10.82 5.97 -9.52
C ASP A 148 -10.14 5.44 -8.26
N ALA A 149 -8.83 5.57 -8.21
CA ALA A 149 -8.03 5.26 -7.04
C ALA A 149 -8.05 6.44 -6.07
N LYS A 150 -8.39 6.17 -4.81
CA LYS A 150 -8.39 7.20 -3.75
C LYS A 150 -6.99 7.68 -3.37
N LEU A 151 -5.94 6.93 -3.71
CA LEU A 151 -4.56 7.24 -3.38
C LEU A 151 -3.76 7.63 -4.62
N SER A 152 -3.14 8.80 -4.57
CA SER A 152 -2.23 9.33 -5.59
C SER A 152 -0.85 9.57 -5.00
N ILE A 153 0.19 9.50 -5.85
CA ILE A 153 1.59 9.75 -5.44
C ILE A 153 1.69 11.10 -4.72
N GLY A 154 2.39 11.12 -3.60
CA GLY A 154 2.59 12.31 -2.79
C GLY A 154 1.52 12.56 -1.73
N MET A 155 0.35 11.91 -1.78
CA MET A 155 -0.67 12.02 -0.73
C MET A 155 -0.14 11.52 0.61
N SER A 156 -0.62 12.14 1.70
CA SER A 156 -0.42 11.68 3.07
C SER A 156 -1.54 10.73 3.48
N VAL A 157 -1.20 9.62 4.11
CA VAL A 157 -2.12 8.59 4.58
C VAL A 157 -1.85 8.29 6.05
N ARG A 158 -2.90 8.31 6.87
CA ARG A 158 -2.84 7.87 8.27
C ARG A 158 -3.75 6.68 8.48
N PHE A 159 -3.26 5.64 9.12
CA PHE A 159 -4.09 4.51 9.54
C PHE A 159 -4.65 4.75 10.93
N LYS A 160 -5.92 4.38 11.10
CA LYS A 160 -6.64 4.47 12.35
C LYS A 160 -7.19 3.11 12.74
N SER A 161 -6.82 2.63 13.92
CA SER A 161 -7.37 1.40 14.46
C SER A 161 -8.85 1.56 14.77
N ILE A 162 -9.66 0.60 14.33
CA ILE A 162 -11.08 0.47 14.63
C ILE A 162 -11.39 -0.93 15.19
N SER A 163 -12.49 -1.04 15.95
CA SER A 163 -12.97 -2.31 16.45
C SER A 163 -13.61 -3.17 15.35
N ILE A 164 -13.82 -4.45 15.64
CA ILE A 164 -14.51 -5.37 14.72
C ILE A 164 -15.99 -4.99 14.53
N ASP A 165 -16.62 -4.41 15.55
CA ASP A 165 -18.01 -3.94 15.47
C ASP A 165 -18.11 -2.72 14.54
N GLU A 166 -17.21 -1.74 14.68
CA GLU A 166 -17.12 -0.60 13.78
C GLU A 166 -16.83 -1.02 12.33
N PHE A 167 -15.91 -1.99 12.16
CA PHE A 167 -15.63 -2.56 10.83
C PHE A 167 -16.89 -3.13 10.20
N SER A 168 -17.66 -3.94 10.94
CA SER A 168 -18.88 -4.58 10.46
C SER A 168 -19.95 -3.55 10.10
N GLN A 169 -20.14 -2.51 10.91
CA GLN A 169 -21.09 -1.43 10.63
C GLN A 169 -20.77 -0.66 9.34
N ILE A 170 -19.47 -0.38 9.10
CA ILE A 170 -19.03 0.30 7.89
C ILE A 170 -19.23 -0.60 6.66
N GLU A 171 -18.91 -1.90 6.76
CA GLU A 171 -19.15 -2.87 5.68
C GLU A 171 -20.63 -2.97 5.31
N GLU A 172 -21.52 -3.05 6.29
CA GLU A 172 -22.97 -3.08 6.07
C GLU A 172 -23.48 -1.82 5.37
N THR A 173 -22.94 -0.65 5.74
CA THR A 173 -23.32 0.64 5.14
C THR A 173 -22.83 0.75 3.68
N ASN A 174 -21.69 0.14 3.35
CA ASN A 174 -21.08 0.16 2.02
C ASN A 174 -21.56 -0.99 1.11
N ALA A 175 -22.36 -1.92 1.63
CA ALA A 175 -22.91 -3.02 0.82
C ALA A 175 -23.84 -2.46 -0.27
N PRO A 176 -23.68 -2.85 -1.54
CA PRO A 176 -24.57 -2.42 -2.60
C PRO A 176 -25.98 -3.02 -2.33
N HIS A 177 -26.97 -2.17 -2.37
CA HIS A 177 -28.40 -2.56 -2.29
C HIS A 177 -28.90 -3.16 -3.60
#